data_c7efe6f2a7ee930172dbbe1b8310c870
#
_entry.id   c7efe6f2a7ee930172dbbe1b8310c870
#
_cell.length_a   1.000
_cell.length_b   1.000
_cell.length_c   1.000
_cell.angle_alpha   90.00
_cell.angle_beta   90.00
_cell.angle_gamma   90.00
#
_symmetry.space_group_name_H-M   'P 1'
#
loop_
_entity.id
_entity.type
_entity.pdbx_description
1 polymer ?
#
loop_
_entity_poly.entity_id
_entity_poly.type
_entity_poly.pdbx_seq_one_letter_code
_entity_poly.pdbx_strand_id
1 'polypeptide(L)'
;MHTERKDGKASSDQDFILNPNEYNFKVKNYLYDTDMFIACHYWDPKFPKLFSPKEISEFKNLKIIGDVTCDINGSVPTTIRSTSIEKPYYSINTDTMNEIDLGNKGIAVMAVDNLPSELSRDASEEFGDSIITEILPYLINEDDGRINRATTASNSKFCLKFAYLNDFIN
;
A
#
# COMPACT_ATOMS: atom_id res chain seq x y z
N MET A 1 7.46 10.62 1.52
CA MET A 1 7.26 9.64 2.60
C MET A 1 7.96 10.16 3.86
N HIS A 2 7.34 10.08 5.04
CA HIS A 2 7.94 10.64 6.26
C HIS A 2 8.86 9.61 6.90
N THR A 3 10.08 9.52 6.40
CA THR A 3 11.10 8.57 6.86
C THR A 3 12.30 9.31 7.46
N GLU A 4 13.06 8.65 8.29
CA GLU A 4 14.36 9.13 8.79
C GLU A 4 15.39 8.01 8.75
N ARG A 5 16.63 8.36 8.43
CA ARG A 5 17.74 7.41 8.54
C ARG A 5 18.06 7.12 10.02
N LYS A 6 18.32 5.85 10.32
CA LYS A 6 18.71 5.39 11.66
C LYS A 6 20.01 6.01 12.15
N ASP A 7 20.91 6.37 11.23
CA ASP A 7 22.22 6.98 11.53
C ASP A 7 22.18 8.52 11.61
N GLY A 8 21.00 9.14 11.45
CA GLY A 8 20.79 10.59 11.55
C GLY A 8 21.33 11.41 10.37
N LYS A 9 21.84 10.78 9.31
CA LYS A 9 22.29 11.47 8.12
C LYS A 9 21.14 12.01 7.28
N ALA A 10 21.44 12.89 6.35
CA ALA A 10 20.48 13.38 5.38
C ALA A 10 19.89 12.22 4.58
N SER A 11 18.58 12.26 4.36
CA SER A 11 17.82 11.26 3.62
C SER A 11 17.39 11.77 2.25
N SER A 12 17.28 10.86 1.29
CA SER A 12 16.64 11.11 0.00
C SER A 12 15.75 9.93 -0.37
N ASP A 13 14.75 10.17 -1.21
CA ASP A 13 13.86 9.11 -1.68
C ASP A 13 14.63 8.02 -2.43
N GLN A 14 15.68 8.41 -3.16
CA GLN A 14 16.52 7.49 -3.89
C GLN A 14 17.34 6.58 -2.95
N ASP A 15 17.90 7.17 -1.89
CA ASP A 15 18.64 6.39 -0.88
C ASP A 15 17.71 5.47 -0.08
N PHE A 16 16.48 5.92 0.23
CA PHE A 16 15.46 5.07 0.85
C PHE A 16 15.11 3.84 0.00
N ILE A 17 14.92 4.03 -1.31
CA ILE A 17 14.60 2.92 -2.23
C ILE A 17 15.74 1.90 -2.30
N LEU A 18 16.99 2.36 -2.27
CA LEU A 18 18.18 1.50 -2.35
C LEU A 18 18.52 0.82 -1.02
N ASN A 19 18.27 1.50 0.10
CA ASN A 19 18.68 1.10 1.44
C ASN A 19 17.52 1.17 2.45
N PRO A 20 16.36 0.54 2.21
CA PRO A 20 15.17 0.72 3.02
C PRO A 20 15.37 0.29 4.49
N ASN A 21 16.23 -0.68 4.75
CA ASN A 21 16.53 -1.18 6.09
C ASN A 21 17.29 -0.17 6.98
N GLU A 22 17.87 0.88 6.37
CA GLU A 22 18.55 1.96 7.09
C GLU A 22 17.59 3.06 7.58
N TYR A 23 16.29 2.87 7.35
CA TYR A 23 15.27 3.88 7.65
C TYR A 23 14.24 3.39 8.66
N ASN A 24 13.65 4.35 9.37
CA ASN A 24 12.44 4.20 10.16
C ASN A 24 11.34 5.08 9.58
N PHE A 25 10.09 4.63 9.70
CA PHE A 25 8.95 5.50 9.47
C PHE A 25 8.63 6.36 10.70
N LYS A 26 8.36 7.63 10.48
CA LYS A 26 7.93 8.57 11.54
C LYS A 26 6.43 8.54 11.80
N VAL A 27 5.66 7.85 10.98
CA VAL A 27 4.19 7.82 11.07
C VAL A 27 3.71 7.44 12.47
N LYS A 28 4.39 6.51 13.13
CA LYS A 28 4.03 6.07 14.48
C LYS A 28 3.96 7.21 15.50
N ASN A 29 4.78 8.26 15.35
CA ASN A 29 4.79 9.41 16.28
C ASN A 29 3.46 10.18 16.24
N TYR A 30 2.73 10.10 15.14
CA TYR A 30 1.41 10.74 15.00
C TYR A 30 0.29 9.82 15.49
N LEU A 31 0.48 8.49 15.46
CA LEU A 31 -0.57 7.53 15.81
C LEU A 31 -0.93 7.55 17.31
N TYR A 32 -0.07 8.06 18.18
CA TYR A 32 -0.38 8.19 19.60
C TYR A 32 -1.55 9.14 19.88
N ASP A 33 -1.73 10.17 19.05
CA ASP A 33 -2.77 11.19 19.20
C ASP A 33 -3.83 11.13 18.07
N THR A 34 -3.91 10.00 17.37
CA THR A 34 -4.78 9.83 16.21
C THR A 34 -5.94 8.91 16.54
N ASP A 35 -7.18 9.31 16.21
CA ASP A 35 -8.37 8.45 16.32
C ASP A 35 -8.59 7.58 15.09
N MET A 36 -8.22 8.08 13.88
CA MET A 36 -8.37 7.39 12.61
C MET A 36 -7.10 7.54 11.77
N PHE A 37 -6.58 6.43 11.27
CA PHE A 37 -5.45 6.39 10.35
C PHE A 37 -5.88 5.83 9.00
N ILE A 38 -5.54 6.52 7.91
CA ILE A 38 -5.79 6.06 6.54
C ILE A 38 -4.46 5.89 5.83
N ALA A 39 -4.14 4.66 5.40
CA ALA A 39 -2.94 4.30 4.69
C ALA A 39 -3.21 4.26 3.18
N CYS A 40 -2.58 5.17 2.42
CA CYS A 40 -2.73 5.30 0.96
C CYS A 40 -1.37 5.33 0.25
N HIS A 41 -0.33 4.78 0.86
CA HIS A 41 1.03 4.82 0.31
C HIS A 41 1.32 3.57 -0.51
N TYR A 42 2.28 3.68 -1.43
CA TYR A 42 2.88 2.51 -2.06
C TYR A 42 3.82 1.81 -1.07
N TRP A 43 3.76 0.48 -1.03
CA TRP A 43 4.67 -0.35 -0.23
C TRP A 43 5.26 -1.48 -1.05
N ASP A 44 6.52 -1.80 -0.80
CA ASP A 44 7.24 -2.94 -1.36
C ASP A 44 7.65 -3.84 -0.17
N PRO A 45 7.60 -5.18 -0.28
CA PRO A 45 8.03 -6.09 0.80
C PRO A 45 9.45 -5.86 1.34
N LYS A 46 10.30 -5.17 0.57
CA LYS A 46 11.64 -4.75 1.00
C LYS A 46 11.62 -3.58 1.99
N PHE A 47 10.51 -2.84 2.05
CA PHE A 47 10.39 -1.68 2.92
C PHE A 47 9.99 -2.11 4.34
N PRO A 48 10.43 -1.38 5.36
CA PRO A 48 9.97 -1.64 6.72
C PRO A 48 8.45 -1.43 6.83
N LYS A 49 7.85 -2.07 7.83
CA LYS A 49 6.45 -1.81 8.20
C LYS A 49 6.32 -0.44 8.86
N LEU A 50 5.15 0.17 8.77
CA LEU A 50 4.89 1.50 9.37
C LEU A 50 5.03 1.47 10.89
N PHE A 51 4.63 0.37 11.50
CA PHE A 51 4.76 0.06 12.91
C PHE A 51 4.78 -1.45 13.11
N SER A 52 5.24 -1.91 14.25
CA SER A 52 5.22 -3.33 14.58
C SER A 52 3.87 -3.75 15.17
N PRO A 53 3.49 -5.05 15.10
CA PRO A 53 2.28 -5.55 15.76
C PRO A 53 2.22 -5.23 17.26
N LYS A 54 3.37 -5.18 17.94
CA LYS A 54 3.45 -4.90 19.37
C LYS A 54 3.14 -3.45 19.72
N GLU A 55 3.47 -2.53 18.82
CA GLU A 55 3.25 -1.09 19.03
C GLU A 55 1.77 -0.70 18.93
N ILE A 56 0.93 -1.52 18.28
CA ILE A 56 -0.49 -1.21 18.10
C ILE A 56 -1.22 -1.00 19.44
N SER A 57 -0.87 -1.74 20.45
CA SER A 57 -1.46 -1.61 21.79
C SER A 57 -1.07 -0.32 22.54
N GLU A 58 -0.05 0.38 22.04
CA GLU A 58 0.40 1.66 22.59
C GLU A 58 -0.44 2.84 22.07
N PHE A 59 -1.07 2.72 20.89
CA PHE A 59 -1.87 3.76 20.24
C PHE A 59 -3.27 3.84 20.86
N LYS A 60 -3.38 4.36 22.08
CA LYS A 60 -4.60 4.30 22.91
C LYS A 60 -5.81 5.01 22.33
N ASN A 61 -5.58 6.03 21.50
CA ASN A 61 -6.63 6.81 20.88
C ASN A 61 -7.10 6.22 19.53
N LEU A 62 -6.27 5.36 18.90
CA LEU A 62 -6.54 4.83 17.57
C LEU A 62 -7.71 3.83 17.62
N LYS A 63 -8.76 4.14 16.88
CA LYS A 63 -10.02 3.38 16.83
C LYS A 63 -10.25 2.75 15.47
N ILE A 64 -9.77 3.41 14.41
CA ILE A 64 -10.07 3.04 13.03
C ILE A 64 -8.78 3.08 12.20
N ILE A 65 -8.56 2.04 11.42
CA ILE A 65 -7.54 2.00 10.37
C ILE A 65 -8.23 1.72 9.03
N GLY A 66 -8.08 2.63 8.08
CA GLY A 66 -8.45 2.44 6.68
C GLY A 66 -7.19 2.11 5.88
N ASP A 67 -7.00 0.86 5.52
CA ASP A 67 -5.86 0.45 4.71
C ASP A 67 -6.25 0.34 3.23
N VAL A 68 -6.05 1.44 2.51
CA VAL A 68 -6.32 1.52 1.06
C VAL A 68 -5.27 0.73 0.26
N THR A 69 -4.08 0.49 0.84
CA THR A 69 -3.04 -0.33 0.20
C THR A 69 -3.43 -1.80 0.12
N CYS A 70 -4.21 -2.28 1.09
CA CYS A 70 -4.73 -3.64 1.21
C CYS A 70 -3.66 -4.75 1.08
N ASP A 71 -2.42 -4.46 1.47
CA ASP A 71 -1.33 -5.45 1.47
C ASP A 71 -1.44 -6.35 2.70
N ILE A 72 -1.90 -7.59 2.52
CA ILE A 72 -2.09 -8.54 3.63
C ILE A 72 -0.74 -8.80 4.32
N ASN A 73 -0.69 -8.59 5.64
CA ASN A 73 0.54 -8.62 6.44
C ASN A 73 1.62 -7.66 5.92
N GLY A 74 1.23 -6.64 5.17
CA GLY A 74 2.10 -5.65 4.55
C GLY A 74 2.56 -4.54 5.51
N SER A 75 2.59 -3.32 5.01
CA SER A 75 3.05 -2.12 5.74
C SER A 75 2.23 -1.84 7.00
N VAL A 76 0.93 -2.13 6.96
CA VAL A 76 -0.02 -2.00 8.07
C VAL A 76 -0.26 -3.39 8.67
N PRO A 77 0.37 -3.73 9.81
CA PRO A 77 0.32 -5.09 10.37
C PRO A 77 -1.06 -5.58 10.78
N THR A 78 -2.02 -4.65 10.96
CA THR A 78 -3.40 -4.97 11.29
C THR A 78 -4.21 -5.48 10.10
N THR A 79 -3.69 -5.35 8.88
CA THR A 79 -4.31 -5.88 7.67
C THR A 79 -3.99 -7.36 7.53
N ILE A 80 -4.77 -8.19 8.24
CA ILE A 80 -4.60 -9.65 8.27
C ILE A 80 -5.37 -10.36 7.16
N ARG A 81 -6.34 -9.69 6.56
CA ARG A 81 -7.12 -10.13 5.39
C ARG A 81 -7.73 -8.94 4.68
N SER A 82 -8.11 -9.13 3.42
CA SER A 82 -8.97 -8.19 2.70
C SER A 82 -10.41 -8.23 3.22
N THR A 83 -11.15 -7.18 2.92
CA THR A 83 -12.57 -7.04 3.18
C THR A 83 -13.32 -6.81 1.87
N SER A 84 -14.63 -7.02 1.89
CA SER A 84 -15.49 -6.73 0.75
C SER A 84 -16.33 -5.47 1.01
N ILE A 85 -16.94 -4.96 -0.05
CA ILE A 85 -17.87 -3.82 0.01
C ILE A 85 -19.05 -4.10 0.93
N GLU A 86 -19.60 -5.33 0.93
CA GLU A 86 -20.72 -5.73 1.78
C GLU A 86 -20.34 -5.88 3.25
N LYS A 87 -19.07 -6.20 3.52
CA LYS A 87 -18.49 -6.34 4.86
C LYS A 87 -17.17 -5.60 4.91
N PRO A 88 -17.18 -4.25 4.95
CA PRO A 88 -16.00 -3.45 4.65
C PRO A 88 -14.97 -3.40 5.79
N TYR A 89 -15.28 -3.90 6.96
CA TYR A 89 -14.37 -3.85 8.11
C TYR A 89 -14.52 -5.06 9.03
N TYR A 90 -13.49 -5.32 9.80
CA TYR A 90 -13.43 -6.24 10.93
C TYR A 90 -12.78 -5.55 12.12
N SER A 91 -12.85 -6.15 13.30
CA SER A 91 -12.16 -5.63 14.50
C SER A 91 -11.00 -6.52 14.89
N ILE A 92 -9.90 -5.89 15.35
CA ILE A 92 -8.70 -6.58 15.85
C ILE A 92 -8.52 -6.25 17.33
N ASN A 93 -8.24 -7.30 18.11
CA ASN A 93 -7.71 -7.15 19.46
C ASN A 93 -6.25 -6.69 19.37
N THR A 94 -5.92 -5.58 20.02
CA THR A 94 -4.59 -4.94 19.94
C THR A 94 -3.48 -5.72 20.65
N ASP A 95 -3.83 -6.60 21.58
CA ASP A 95 -2.85 -7.36 22.34
C ASP A 95 -2.52 -8.71 21.67
N THR A 96 -3.54 -9.34 21.07
CA THR A 96 -3.39 -10.67 20.44
C THR A 96 -3.27 -10.64 18.93
N MET A 97 -3.61 -9.53 18.29
CA MET A 97 -3.71 -9.36 16.83
C MET A 97 -4.74 -10.30 16.17
N ASN A 98 -5.63 -10.90 16.94
CA ASN A 98 -6.69 -11.74 16.43
C ASN A 98 -7.93 -10.91 16.10
N GLU A 99 -8.69 -11.36 15.09
CA GLU A 99 -10.01 -10.83 14.79
C GLU A 99 -10.96 -11.09 15.96
N ILE A 100 -11.79 -10.10 16.28
CA ILE A 100 -12.79 -10.14 17.33
C ILE A 100 -14.13 -9.61 16.80
N ASP A 101 -15.23 -9.93 17.51
CA ASP A 101 -16.52 -9.41 17.16
C ASP A 101 -16.58 -7.88 17.25
N LEU A 102 -17.32 -7.29 16.31
CA LEU A 102 -17.62 -5.85 16.31
C LEU A 102 -18.32 -5.44 17.61
N GLY A 103 -17.85 -4.34 18.18
CA GLY A 103 -18.37 -3.83 19.46
C GLY A 103 -17.53 -4.22 20.68
N ASN A 104 -16.62 -5.17 20.55
CA ASN A 104 -15.59 -5.42 21.56
C ASN A 104 -14.49 -4.35 21.51
N LYS A 105 -13.73 -4.21 22.60
CA LYS A 105 -12.59 -3.27 22.64
C LYS A 105 -11.51 -3.73 21.65
N GLY A 106 -11.35 -2.98 20.58
CA GLY A 106 -10.38 -3.24 19.53
C GLY A 106 -10.31 -2.09 18.54
N ILE A 107 -9.52 -2.28 17.48
CA ILE A 107 -9.40 -1.33 16.37
C ILE A 107 -10.21 -1.89 15.19
N ALA A 108 -11.08 -1.08 14.60
CA ALA A 108 -11.75 -1.41 13.36
C ALA A 108 -10.79 -1.23 12.18
N VAL A 109 -10.69 -2.25 11.32
CA VAL A 109 -9.81 -2.24 10.15
C VAL A 109 -10.64 -2.42 8.89
N MET A 110 -10.54 -1.46 7.96
CA MET A 110 -11.05 -1.54 6.60
C MET A 110 -9.89 -1.83 5.65
N ALA A 111 -10.02 -2.86 4.83
CA ALA A 111 -9.05 -3.25 3.81
C ALA A 111 -9.77 -3.80 2.57
N VAL A 112 -10.61 -2.97 1.97
CA VAL A 112 -11.34 -3.32 0.74
C VAL A 112 -10.36 -3.28 -0.43
N ASP A 113 -10.19 -4.41 -1.11
CA ASP A 113 -9.22 -4.58 -2.18
C ASP A 113 -9.64 -3.95 -3.52
N ASN A 114 -10.91 -3.58 -3.66
CA ASN A 114 -11.46 -3.01 -4.87
C ASN A 114 -12.33 -1.78 -4.59
N LEU A 115 -11.77 -0.78 -3.93
CA LEU A 115 -12.46 0.50 -3.64
C LEU A 115 -13.02 1.21 -4.88
N PRO A 116 -12.35 1.21 -6.06
CA PRO A 116 -12.92 1.82 -7.27
C PRO A 116 -14.28 1.27 -7.68
N SER A 117 -14.62 0.04 -7.30
CA SER A 117 -15.94 -0.55 -7.57
C SER A 117 -17.10 0.16 -6.87
N GLU A 118 -16.84 0.92 -5.81
CA GLU A 118 -17.87 1.72 -5.12
C GLU A 118 -18.34 2.93 -5.94
N LEU A 119 -17.45 3.46 -6.77
CA LEU A 119 -17.69 4.57 -7.69
C LEU A 119 -17.32 4.17 -9.12
N SER A 120 -17.82 3.01 -9.55
CA SER A 120 -17.37 2.32 -10.76
C SER A 120 -17.48 3.16 -12.04
N ARG A 121 -18.50 4.01 -12.12
CA ARG A 121 -18.66 4.92 -13.26
C ARG A 121 -17.56 5.96 -13.28
N ASP A 122 -17.37 6.68 -12.18
CA ASP A 122 -16.39 7.76 -12.08
C ASP A 122 -14.97 7.22 -12.24
N ALA A 123 -14.68 6.08 -11.62
CA ALA A 123 -13.39 5.40 -11.76
C ALA A 123 -13.11 4.95 -13.21
N SER A 124 -14.13 4.47 -13.93
CA SER A 124 -14.00 4.06 -15.33
C SER A 124 -13.84 5.26 -16.26
N GLU A 125 -14.55 6.36 -16.01
CA GLU A 125 -14.39 7.59 -16.79
C GLU A 125 -12.97 8.17 -16.61
N GLU A 126 -12.49 8.32 -15.38
CA GLU A 126 -11.15 8.84 -15.08
C GLU A 126 -10.04 7.95 -15.67
N PHE A 127 -10.17 6.63 -15.54
CA PHE A 127 -9.24 5.69 -16.13
C PHE A 127 -9.24 5.78 -17.67
N GLY A 128 -10.43 5.84 -18.29
CA GLY A 128 -10.59 5.97 -19.73
C GLY A 128 -9.96 7.27 -20.27
N ASP A 129 -10.20 8.39 -19.60
CA ASP A 129 -9.62 9.68 -19.96
C ASP A 129 -8.08 9.64 -19.84
N SER A 130 -7.56 9.04 -18.79
CA SER A 130 -6.11 8.85 -18.61
C SER A 130 -5.50 8.00 -19.73
N ILE A 131 -6.15 6.92 -20.14
CA ILE A 131 -5.70 6.09 -21.28
C ILE A 131 -5.70 6.90 -22.57
N ILE A 132 -6.77 7.64 -22.84
CA ILE A 132 -6.93 8.42 -24.08
C ILE A 132 -5.88 9.54 -24.16
N THR A 133 -5.64 10.23 -23.05
CA THR A 133 -4.76 11.40 -23.04
C THR A 133 -3.29 11.04 -22.89
N GLU A 134 -2.98 10.04 -22.05
CA GLU A 134 -1.61 9.77 -21.62
C GLU A 134 -0.98 8.54 -22.29
N ILE A 135 -1.78 7.61 -22.81
CA ILE A 135 -1.26 6.33 -23.32
C ILE A 135 -1.50 6.19 -24.81
N LEU A 136 -2.75 6.39 -25.27
CA LEU A 136 -3.14 6.13 -26.64
C LEU A 136 -2.31 6.89 -27.69
N PRO A 137 -1.96 8.18 -27.52
CA PRO A 137 -1.13 8.90 -28.48
C PRO A 137 0.23 8.25 -28.73
N TYR A 138 0.82 7.64 -27.69
CA TYR A 138 2.15 7.00 -27.74
C TYR A 138 2.10 5.54 -28.19
N LEU A 139 0.91 4.91 -28.18
CA LEU A 139 0.69 3.59 -28.77
C LEU A 139 0.54 3.65 -30.29
N ILE A 140 -0.02 4.74 -30.81
CA ILE A 140 -0.33 4.88 -32.26
C ILE A 140 0.65 5.79 -33.01
N ASN A 141 1.41 6.61 -32.30
CA ASN A 141 2.43 7.48 -32.88
C ASN A 141 3.83 7.07 -32.37
N GLU A 142 4.76 8.02 -32.36
CA GLU A 142 6.10 7.82 -31.84
C GLU A 142 6.08 7.76 -30.29
N ASP A 143 6.66 6.69 -29.73
CA ASP A 143 6.76 6.49 -28.28
C ASP A 143 7.89 7.34 -27.68
N ASP A 144 7.59 8.18 -26.70
CA ASP A 144 8.57 8.91 -25.91
C ASP A 144 9.33 8.02 -24.88
N GLY A 145 9.17 6.71 -24.99
CA GLY A 145 9.74 5.70 -24.13
C GLY A 145 8.81 5.23 -22.99
N ARG A 146 7.60 5.83 -22.83
CA ARG A 146 6.66 5.41 -21.78
C ARG A 146 6.09 4.03 -22.03
N ILE A 147 5.73 3.71 -23.26
CA ILE A 147 5.22 2.39 -23.66
C ILE A 147 6.32 1.33 -23.50
N ASN A 148 7.52 1.63 -23.98
CA ASN A 148 8.67 0.74 -23.82
C ASN A 148 8.96 0.46 -22.34
N ARG A 149 8.95 1.49 -21.47
CA ARG A 149 9.15 1.32 -20.02
C ARG A 149 8.05 0.53 -19.34
N ALA A 150 6.82 0.59 -19.84
CA ALA A 150 5.66 -0.13 -19.32
C ALA A 150 5.51 -1.55 -19.90
N THR A 151 6.19 -1.86 -20.99
CA THR A 151 6.11 -3.17 -21.65
C THR A 151 6.67 -4.25 -20.72
N THR A 152 5.79 -5.11 -20.24
CA THR A 152 6.13 -6.20 -19.33
C THR A 152 6.84 -7.33 -20.04
N ALA A 153 6.33 -7.73 -21.20
CA ALA A 153 6.88 -8.84 -22.00
C ALA A 153 6.87 -8.52 -23.47
N SER A 154 7.87 -8.99 -24.20
CA SER A 154 7.99 -8.92 -25.64
C SER A 154 8.67 -10.18 -26.16
N ASN A 155 8.22 -10.69 -27.32
CA ASN A 155 8.76 -11.90 -27.95
C ASN A 155 8.84 -13.10 -26.98
N SER A 156 7.78 -13.33 -26.20
CA SER A 156 7.67 -14.42 -25.21
C SER A 156 8.70 -14.38 -24.08
N LYS A 157 9.27 -13.22 -23.80
CA LYS A 157 10.21 -13.01 -22.69
C LYS A 157 9.83 -11.75 -21.90
N PHE A 158 10.05 -11.79 -20.61
CA PHE A 158 9.93 -10.57 -19.80
C PHE A 158 11.02 -9.56 -20.16
N CYS A 159 10.63 -8.29 -20.22
CA CYS A 159 11.59 -7.21 -20.30
C CYS A 159 12.41 -7.14 -19.01
N LEU A 160 13.66 -6.65 -19.11
CA LEU A 160 14.63 -6.68 -17.99
C LEU A 160 14.07 -6.12 -16.68
N LYS A 161 13.30 -5.04 -16.75
CA LYS A 161 12.67 -4.40 -15.59
C LYS A 161 11.66 -5.31 -14.87
N PHE A 162 11.08 -6.28 -15.57
CA PHE A 162 10.06 -7.20 -15.08
C PHE A 162 10.60 -8.64 -14.94
N ALA A 163 11.92 -8.82 -14.95
CA ALA A 163 12.56 -10.13 -14.86
C ALA A 163 12.18 -10.90 -13.58
N TYR A 164 11.81 -10.19 -12.50
CA TYR A 164 11.32 -10.79 -11.25
C TYR A 164 10.03 -11.62 -11.44
N LEU A 165 9.27 -11.38 -12.51
CA LEU A 165 8.08 -12.19 -12.82
C LEU A 165 8.41 -13.61 -13.26
N ASN A 166 9.68 -13.91 -13.61
CA ASN A 166 10.09 -15.28 -13.91
C ASN A 166 9.90 -16.23 -12.71
N ASP A 167 9.96 -15.71 -11.49
CA ASP A 167 9.77 -16.50 -10.27
C ASP A 167 8.33 -17.02 -10.10
N PHE A 168 7.38 -16.48 -10.86
CA PHE A 168 5.96 -16.85 -10.85
C PHE A 168 5.53 -17.71 -12.03
N ILE A 169 6.44 -18.02 -12.96
CA ILE A 169 6.19 -18.93 -14.10
C ILE A 169 6.85 -20.27 -13.77
N ASN A 170 6.05 -21.23 -13.40
CA ASN A 170 6.44 -22.64 -13.27
C ASN A 170 5.76 -23.48 -14.35
#